data_a864a05882ca5085d7a70a213a282bcb
#
_entry.id   a864a05882ca5085d7a70a213a282bcb
#
_cell.length_a   1.000
_cell.length_b   1.000
_cell.length_c   1.000
_cell.angle_alpha   90.00
_cell.angle_beta   90.00
_cell.angle_gamma   90.00
#
_symmetry.space_group_name_H-M   'P 1'
#
loop_
_entity.id
_entity.type
_entity.pdbx_description
1 polymer ?
#
loop_
_entity_poly.entity_id
_entity_poly.type
_entity_poly.pdbx_seq_one_letter_code
_entity_poly.pdbx_strand_id
1 'polypeptide(L)'
;MKDEGNREERRAARAEGTLDTGAFLKVADSFIDVANRQNQKVKATDLHMAFLYAASRYNAHVGKNIVEVDDQEAYVNEMMKTYGEMLRNHLADPNV
;
A
#
# COMPACT_ATOMS: atom_id res chain seq x y z
N MET A 1 18.14 -8.64 -23.89
CA MET A 1 18.81 -9.02 -22.73
C MET A 1 17.86 -9.30 -21.62
N LYS A 2 18.15 -10.34 -20.86
CA LYS A 2 17.17 -10.83 -19.94
C LYS A 2 16.84 -9.84 -18.84
N ASP A 3 17.85 -9.24 -18.23
CA ASP A 3 17.61 -8.28 -17.16
C ASP A 3 16.87 -7.07 -17.65
N GLU A 4 17.20 -6.62 -18.84
CA GLU A 4 16.54 -5.47 -19.41
C GLU A 4 15.10 -5.78 -19.75
N GLY A 5 14.84 -6.96 -20.31
CA GLY A 5 13.49 -7.39 -20.56
C GLY A 5 12.68 -7.49 -19.29
N ASN A 6 13.29 -8.06 -18.22
CA ASN A 6 12.60 -8.16 -16.95
C ASN A 6 12.30 -6.78 -16.36
N ARG A 7 13.23 -5.86 -16.51
CA ARG A 7 13.03 -4.51 -15.99
C ARG A 7 11.91 -3.81 -16.72
N GLU A 8 11.89 -3.95 -18.03
CA GLU A 8 10.82 -3.34 -18.82
C GLU A 8 9.48 -3.97 -18.52
N GLU A 9 9.47 -5.28 -18.35
CA GLU A 9 8.23 -5.98 -18.02
C GLU A 9 7.72 -5.55 -16.67
N ARG A 10 8.60 -5.37 -15.69
CA ARG A 10 8.18 -4.93 -14.37
C ARG A 10 7.70 -3.48 -14.38
N ARG A 11 8.34 -2.66 -15.22
CA ARG A 11 7.90 -1.27 -15.34
C ARG A 11 6.51 -1.21 -15.96
N ALA A 12 6.28 -2.00 -17.00
CA ALA A 12 4.97 -2.04 -17.63
C ALA A 12 3.92 -2.57 -16.67
N ALA A 13 4.26 -3.62 -15.91
CA ALA A 13 3.36 -4.20 -14.94
C ALA A 13 3.00 -3.18 -13.86
N ARG A 14 3.98 -2.42 -13.38
CA ARG A 14 3.72 -1.38 -12.39
C ARG A 14 2.84 -0.29 -12.96
N ALA A 15 3.09 0.11 -14.20
CA ALA A 15 2.28 1.15 -14.83
C ALA A 15 0.84 0.70 -14.99
N GLU A 16 0.61 -0.60 -15.18
CA GLU A 16 -0.72 -1.15 -15.30
C GLU A 16 -1.29 -1.61 -13.98
N GLY A 17 -0.53 -1.44 -12.89
CA GLY A 17 -1.01 -1.82 -11.57
C GLY A 17 -0.89 -3.29 -11.25
N THR A 18 -0.07 -4.03 -12.00
CA THR A 18 0.05 -5.46 -11.78
C THR A 18 1.38 -5.78 -11.11
N LEU A 19 1.31 -6.41 -9.95
CA LEU A 19 2.45 -6.98 -9.26
C LEU A 19 2.09 -8.42 -8.93
N ASP A 20 3.05 -9.34 -9.08
CA ASP A 20 2.79 -10.68 -8.57
C ASP A 20 2.81 -10.62 -7.04
N THR A 21 2.31 -11.70 -6.42
CA THR A 21 2.14 -11.73 -4.96
C THR A 21 3.44 -11.50 -4.23
N GLY A 22 4.53 -12.12 -4.69
CA GLY A 22 5.82 -11.96 -4.04
C GLY A 22 6.32 -10.54 -4.08
N ALA A 23 6.24 -9.90 -5.25
CA ALA A 23 6.67 -8.52 -5.40
C ALA A 23 5.79 -7.57 -4.58
N PHE A 24 4.48 -7.84 -4.55
CA PHE A 24 3.55 -7.05 -3.75
C PHE A 24 3.94 -7.10 -2.27
N LEU A 25 4.21 -8.29 -1.76
CA LEU A 25 4.57 -8.43 -0.35
C LEU A 25 5.89 -7.75 -0.02
N LYS A 26 6.85 -7.79 -0.96
CA LYS A 26 8.13 -7.09 -0.73
C LYS A 26 7.93 -5.58 -0.65
N VAL A 27 7.07 -5.04 -1.49
CA VAL A 27 6.78 -3.61 -1.43
C VAL A 27 6.11 -3.28 -0.10
N ALA A 28 5.11 -4.07 0.31
CA ALA A 28 4.44 -3.86 1.59
C ALA A 28 5.45 -3.94 2.75
N ASP A 29 6.34 -4.92 2.72
CA ASP A 29 7.36 -5.07 3.76
C ASP A 29 8.28 -3.87 3.85
N SER A 30 8.58 -3.23 2.72
CA SER A 30 9.44 -2.05 2.73
C SER A 30 8.81 -0.91 3.54
N PHE A 31 7.49 -0.77 3.52
CA PHE A 31 6.81 0.22 4.34
C PHE A 31 6.82 -0.17 5.82
N ILE A 32 6.68 -1.47 6.10
CA ILE A 32 6.78 -1.96 7.48
C ILE A 32 8.19 -1.71 8.02
N ASP A 33 9.22 -1.89 7.18
CA ASP A 33 10.60 -1.63 7.61
C ASP A 33 10.79 -0.17 8.00
N VAL A 34 10.20 0.75 7.24
CA VAL A 34 10.26 2.17 7.59
C VAL A 34 9.57 2.40 8.92
N ALA A 35 8.39 1.80 9.11
CA ALA A 35 7.65 1.95 10.36
C ALA A 35 8.48 1.43 11.55
N ASN A 36 9.12 0.28 11.38
CA ASN A 36 9.94 -0.29 12.45
C ASN A 36 11.09 0.62 12.83
N ARG A 37 11.73 1.24 11.84
CA ARG A 37 12.81 2.18 12.12
C ARG A 37 12.29 3.41 12.86
N GLN A 38 11.16 3.94 12.45
CA GLN A 38 10.57 5.10 13.10
C GLN A 38 10.14 4.79 14.53
N ASN A 39 9.72 3.54 14.77
CA ASN A 39 9.26 3.15 16.09
C ASN A 39 10.37 3.18 17.13
N GLN A 40 11.63 3.28 16.73
CA GLN A 40 12.73 3.47 17.66
C GLN A 40 12.72 4.86 18.30
N LYS A 41 12.06 5.82 17.65
CA LYS A 41 12.01 7.20 18.13
C LYS A 41 10.59 7.65 18.46
N VAL A 42 9.60 7.03 17.85
CA VAL A 42 8.20 7.43 17.94
C VAL A 42 7.41 6.25 18.49
N LYS A 43 6.56 6.50 19.48
CA LYS A 43 5.79 5.40 20.06
C LYS A 43 4.76 4.88 19.05
N ALA A 44 4.45 3.60 19.17
CA ALA A 44 3.63 2.90 18.18
C ALA A 44 2.24 3.51 18.03
N THR A 45 1.67 4.02 19.14
CA THR A 45 0.32 4.60 19.07
C THR A 45 0.25 5.88 18.26
N ASP A 46 1.34 6.64 18.22
CA ASP A 46 1.41 7.82 17.34
C ASP A 46 1.83 7.41 15.94
N LEU A 47 2.76 6.47 15.86
CA LEU A 47 3.33 6.06 14.58
C LEU A 47 2.27 5.46 13.66
N HIS A 48 1.40 4.58 14.19
CA HIS A 48 0.44 3.94 13.30
C HIS A 48 -0.56 4.94 12.73
N MET A 49 -0.85 6.02 13.44
CA MET A 49 -1.72 7.06 12.89
C MET A 49 -1.02 7.86 11.81
N ALA A 50 0.27 8.13 11.97
CA ALA A 50 1.05 8.77 10.92
C ALA A 50 1.12 7.89 9.68
N PHE A 51 1.25 6.60 9.87
CA PHE A 51 1.28 5.63 8.77
C PHE A 51 -0.05 5.65 8.02
N LEU A 52 -1.15 5.64 8.77
CA LEU A 52 -2.48 5.70 8.18
C LEU A 52 -2.68 7.00 7.39
N TYR A 53 -2.23 8.12 7.95
CA TYR A 53 -2.31 9.40 7.27
C TYR A 53 -1.56 9.36 5.94
N ALA A 54 -0.33 8.84 5.96
CA ALA A 54 0.48 8.77 4.74
C ALA A 54 -0.18 7.91 3.68
N ALA A 55 -0.75 6.78 4.09
CA ALA A 55 -1.43 5.89 3.16
C ALA A 55 -2.65 6.57 2.54
N SER A 56 -3.44 7.29 3.36
CA SER A 56 -4.63 7.95 2.85
C SER A 56 -4.28 9.05 1.86
N ARG A 57 -3.19 9.77 2.14
CA ARG A 57 -2.76 10.83 1.22
C ARG A 57 -2.30 10.26 -0.11
N TYR A 58 -1.54 9.18 -0.08
CA TYR A 58 -1.09 8.55 -1.32
C TYR A 58 -2.27 7.97 -2.10
N ASN A 59 -3.21 7.35 -1.40
CA ASN A 59 -4.39 6.79 -2.05
C ASN A 59 -5.24 7.88 -2.68
N ALA A 60 -5.33 9.05 -2.04
CA ALA A 60 -6.04 10.19 -2.62
C ALA A 60 -5.36 10.66 -3.90
N HIS A 61 -4.03 10.71 -3.88
CA HIS A 61 -3.28 11.07 -5.08
C HIS A 61 -3.57 10.10 -6.23
N VAL A 62 -3.59 8.81 -5.94
CA VAL A 62 -3.86 7.80 -6.96
C VAL A 62 -5.28 7.96 -7.50
N GLY A 63 -6.25 8.14 -6.61
CA GLY A 63 -7.64 8.29 -7.03
C GLY A 63 -7.87 9.52 -7.89
N LYS A 64 -7.24 10.64 -7.53
CA LYS A 64 -7.44 11.90 -8.26
C LYS A 64 -6.64 11.95 -9.56
N ASN A 65 -5.39 11.53 -9.53
CA ASN A 65 -4.45 11.89 -10.59
C ASN A 65 -4.02 10.71 -11.45
N ILE A 66 -4.21 9.49 -11.00
CA ILE A 66 -3.80 8.30 -11.76
C ILE A 66 -5.01 7.59 -12.35
N VAL A 67 -5.96 7.23 -11.49
CA VAL A 67 -7.17 6.53 -11.92
C VAL A 67 -8.24 7.52 -12.37
N GLU A 68 -8.23 8.72 -11.83
CA GLU A 68 -9.17 9.79 -12.16
C GLU A 68 -10.60 9.32 -11.93
N VAL A 69 -10.88 8.95 -10.67
CA VAL A 69 -12.20 8.41 -10.33
C VAL A 69 -13.29 9.47 -10.52
N ASP A 70 -14.42 9.05 -11.07
CA ASP A 70 -15.55 9.94 -11.29
C ASP A 70 -16.32 10.19 -9.99
N ASP A 71 -16.50 9.14 -9.20
CA ASP A 71 -17.29 9.21 -7.96
C ASP A 71 -16.34 9.04 -6.79
N GLN A 72 -15.96 10.15 -6.17
CA GLN A 72 -14.98 10.13 -5.09
C GLN A 72 -15.52 9.42 -3.85
N GLU A 73 -16.82 9.57 -3.57
CA GLU A 73 -17.39 8.88 -2.41
C GLU A 73 -17.43 7.37 -2.62
N ALA A 74 -17.71 6.91 -3.84
CA ALA A 74 -17.63 5.49 -4.14
C ALA A 74 -16.22 4.96 -3.93
N TYR A 75 -15.21 5.75 -4.33
CA TYR A 75 -13.82 5.38 -4.12
C TYR A 75 -13.49 5.28 -2.63
N VAL A 76 -13.94 6.26 -1.84
CA VAL A 76 -13.74 6.24 -0.39
C VAL A 76 -14.35 4.98 0.22
N ASN A 77 -15.59 4.67 -0.15
CA ASN A 77 -16.27 3.51 0.40
C ASN A 77 -15.57 2.22 0.03
N GLU A 78 -15.07 2.12 -1.20
CA GLU A 78 -14.34 0.92 -1.63
C GLU A 78 -13.03 0.77 -0.86
N MET A 79 -12.31 1.88 -0.67
CA MET A 79 -11.07 1.85 0.09
C MET A 79 -11.30 1.47 1.54
N MET A 80 -12.35 2.00 2.15
CA MET A 80 -12.69 1.67 3.53
C MET A 80 -13.02 0.20 3.68
N LYS A 81 -13.78 -0.35 2.73
CA LYS A 81 -14.13 -1.76 2.74
C LYS A 81 -12.88 -2.62 2.61
N THR A 82 -12.03 -2.30 1.65
CA THR A 82 -10.80 -3.06 1.42
C THR A 82 -9.90 -3.01 2.65
N TYR A 83 -9.71 -1.81 3.22
CA TYR A 83 -8.88 -1.67 4.40
C TYR A 83 -9.45 -2.46 5.57
N GLY A 84 -10.77 -2.41 5.76
CA GLY A 84 -11.41 -3.14 6.85
C GLY A 84 -11.18 -4.63 6.73
N GLU A 85 -11.29 -5.17 5.51
CA GLU A 85 -11.05 -6.59 5.28
C GLU A 85 -9.61 -6.97 5.57
N MET A 86 -8.66 -6.15 5.10
CA MET A 86 -7.25 -6.40 5.35
C MET A 86 -6.95 -6.37 6.84
N LEU A 87 -7.48 -5.38 7.54
CA LEU A 87 -7.22 -5.24 8.97
C LEU A 87 -7.77 -6.43 9.75
N ARG A 88 -8.99 -6.88 9.43
CA ARG A 88 -9.55 -8.05 10.08
C ARG A 88 -8.71 -9.29 9.84
N ASN A 89 -8.22 -9.46 8.61
CA ASN A 89 -7.40 -10.62 8.29
C ASN A 89 -6.09 -10.60 9.07
N HIS A 90 -5.47 -9.43 9.19
CA HIS A 90 -4.22 -9.31 9.94
C HIS A 90 -4.45 -9.52 11.43
N LEU A 91 -5.56 -9.01 11.96
CA LEU A 91 -5.85 -9.21 13.39
C LEU A 91 -6.08 -10.69 13.70
N ALA A 92 -6.53 -11.47 12.73
CA ALA A 92 -6.74 -12.90 12.90
C ALA A 92 -5.47 -13.71 12.72
N ASP A 93 -4.40 -13.09 12.22
CA ASP A 93 -3.14 -13.77 11.93
C ASP A 93 -2.33 -13.90 13.22
N PRO A 94 -2.03 -15.15 13.66
CA PRO A 94 -1.29 -15.32 14.92
C PRO A 94 0.14 -14.78 14.87
N ASN A 95 0.66 -14.47 13.68
CA ASN A 95 2.03 -13.96 13.54
C ASN A 95 2.12 -12.44 13.59
N VAL A 96 0.99 -11.77 13.72
CA VAL A 96 1.01 -10.31 13.82
C VAL A 96 1.07 -9.86 15.28
#